data_f8545d1595a29eff2dc76c65223551ff
#
_entry.id   f8545d1595a29eff2dc76c65223551ff
#
_cell.length_a   1.000
_cell.length_b   1.000
_cell.length_c   1.000
_cell.angle_alpha   90.00
_cell.angle_beta   90.00
_cell.angle_gamma   90.00
#
_symmetry.space_group_name_H-M   'P 1'
#
loop_
_entity.id
_entity.type
_entity.pdbx_description
1 polymer ?
#
loop_
_entity_poly.entity_id
_entity_poly.type
_entity_poly.pdbx_seq_one_letter_code
_entity_poly.pdbx_strand_id
1 'polypeptide(L)'
;MGNPIEEKKKKFMQTYAPIAFLIEQLLGISAKAMLAQCALETDWGTKVKGNNLFGIKAKEGEPFVEFSSYEYDGKSLKPQMSKFRKYGSTCESMLDYVRKIKEEGRYYNAWISRDQPALYFEALRNCGYATDPMYE
;
A
#
# COMPACT_ATOMS: atom_id res chain seq x y z
N MET A 1 -8.28 -14.65 -26.61
CA MET A 1 -7.20 -14.61 -25.66
C MET A 1 -7.11 -13.21 -25.05
N GLY A 2 -6.98 -13.13 -23.75
CA GLY A 2 -6.95 -11.85 -23.08
C GLY A 2 -5.61 -11.15 -23.22
N ASN A 3 -5.64 -9.84 -23.08
CA ASN A 3 -4.46 -9.02 -22.97
C ASN A 3 -3.74 -9.37 -21.65
N PRO A 4 -2.43 -9.65 -21.64
CA PRO A 4 -1.69 -9.97 -20.40
C PRO A 4 -1.86 -8.93 -19.30
N ILE A 5 -1.96 -7.65 -19.66
CA ILE A 5 -2.17 -6.56 -18.68
C ILE A 5 -3.56 -6.67 -18.05
N GLU A 6 -4.57 -6.95 -18.85
CA GLU A 6 -5.94 -7.10 -18.35
C GLU A 6 -6.10 -8.35 -17.48
N GLU A 7 -5.43 -9.44 -17.85
CA GLU A 7 -5.42 -10.66 -17.05
C GLU A 7 -4.76 -10.43 -15.68
N LYS A 8 -3.68 -9.68 -15.66
CA LYS A 8 -2.97 -9.30 -14.43
C LYS A 8 -3.88 -8.49 -13.50
N LYS A 9 -4.56 -7.49 -14.05
CA LYS A 9 -5.49 -6.65 -13.29
C LYS A 9 -6.68 -7.43 -12.77
N LYS A 10 -7.24 -8.31 -13.59
CA LYS A 10 -8.36 -9.16 -13.22
C LYS A 10 -7.99 -10.08 -12.07
N LYS A 11 -6.84 -10.74 -12.15
CA LYS A 11 -6.37 -11.61 -11.08
C LYS A 11 -6.16 -10.84 -9.80
N PHE A 12 -5.57 -9.65 -9.87
CA PHE A 12 -5.38 -8.77 -8.72
C PHE A 12 -6.71 -8.45 -8.05
N MET A 13 -7.70 -8.03 -8.82
CA MET A 13 -9.01 -7.69 -8.29
C MET A 13 -9.71 -8.89 -7.67
N GLN A 14 -9.65 -10.04 -8.32
CA GLN A 14 -10.24 -11.28 -7.77
C GLN A 14 -9.61 -11.67 -6.45
N THR A 15 -8.31 -11.44 -6.30
CA THR A 15 -7.57 -11.82 -5.10
C THR A 15 -7.82 -10.86 -3.93
N TYR A 16 -7.80 -9.54 -4.18
CA TYR A 16 -7.75 -8.55 -3.11
C TYR A 16 -9.02 -7.73 -2.92
N ALA A 17 -9.86 -7.58 -3.94
CA ALA A 17 -11.06 -6.77 -3.82
C ALA A 17 -12.03 -7.27 -2.73
N PRO A 18 -12.26 -8.57 -2.56
CA PRO A 18 -13.19 -9.02 -1.53
C PRO A 18 -12.80 -8.54 -0.12
N ILE A 19 -11.52 -8.62 0.22
CA ILE A 19 -11.03 -8.17 1.52
C ILE A 19 -11.13 -6.65 1.64
N ALA A 20 -10.74 -5.93 0.59
CA ALA A 20 -10.80 -4.46 0.61
C ALA A 20 -12.24 -3.96 0.79
N PHE A 21 -13.21 -4.57 0.12
CA PHE A 21 -14.61 -4.18 0.26
C PHE A 21 -15.16 -4.51 1.65
N LEU A 22 -14.74 -5.63 2.23
CA LEU A 22 -15.13 -5.97 3.60
C LEU A 22 -14.58 -4.92 4.59
N ILE A 23 -13.33 -4.54 4.44
CA ILE A 23 -12.71 -3.53 5.30
C ILE A 23 -13.41 -2.18 5.13
N GLU A 24 -13.79 -1.82 3.90
CA GLU A 24 -14.55 -0.60 3.66
C GLU A 24 -15.87 -0.60 4.44
N GLN A 25 -16.58 -1.72 4.42
CA GLN A 25 -17.83 -1.84 5.16
C GLN A 25 -17.65 -1.71 6.67
N LEU A 26 -16.56 -2.27 7.19
CA LEU A 26 -16.30 -2.29 8.63
C LEU A 26 -15.67 -0.99 9.15
N LEU A 27 -14.79 -0.38 8.38
CA LEU A 27 -13.96 0.73 8.85
C LEU A 27 -14.13 2.03 8.06
N GLY A 28 -14.90 1.99 6.97
CA GLY A 28 -15.20 3.18 6.18
C GLY A 28 -14.07 3.70 5.30
N ILE A 29 -12.97 2.96 5.20
CA ILE A 29 -11.88 3.37 4.31
C ILE A 29 -12.18 2.89 2.89
N SER A 30 -11.97 3.76 1.90
CA SER A 30 -12.28 3.46 0.50
C SER A 30 -11.54 2.23 -0.02
N ALA A 31 -12.29 1.23 -0.45
CA ALA A 31 -11.72 0.04 -1.07
C ALA A 31 -10.97 0.41 -2.36
N LYS A 32 -11.51 1.34 -3.15
CA LYS A 32 -10.85 1.82 -4.38
C LYS A 32 -9.49 2.41 -4.07
N ALA A 33 -9.40 3.24 -3.03
CA ALA A 33 -8.15 3.87 -2.65
C ALA A 33 -7.13 2.84 -2.17
N MET A 34 -7.55 1.90 -1.32
CA MET A 34 -6.66 0.84 -0.86
C MET A 34 -6.16 -0.03 -2.01
N LEU A 35 -7.06 -0.42 -2.91
CA LEU A 35 -6.70 -1.26 -4.05
C LEU A 35 -5.77 -0.55 -5.02
N ALA A 36 -6.01 0.73 -5.27
CA ALA A 36 -5.12 1.52 -6.14
C ALA A 36 -3.72 1.63 -5.55
N GLN A 37 -3.62 1.87 -4.26
CA GLN A 37 -2.33 1.96 -3.59
C GLN A 37 -1.60 0.62 -3.58
N CYS A 38 -2.32 -0.45 -3.30
CA CYS A 38 -1.77 -1.80 -3.36
C CYS A 38 -1.28 -2.14 -4.77
N ALA A 39 -2.04 -1.78 -5.80
CA ALA A 39 -1.65 -2.02 -7.18
C ALA A 39 -0.36 -1.29 -7.55
N LEU A 40 -0.21 -0.04 -7.11
CA LEU A 40 1.01 0.73 -7.33
C LEU A 40 2.22 0.10 -6.64
N GLU A 41 2.06 -0.29 -5.39
CA GLU A 41 3.17 -0.82 -4.59
C GLU A 41 3.62 -2.21 -5.05
N THR A 42 2.72 -3.01 -5.61
CA THR A 42 3.00 -4.42 -5.92
C THR A 42 2.98 -4.72 -7.41
N ASP A 43 2.87 -3.71 -8.25
CA ASP A 43 2.65 -3.90 -9.70
C ASP A 43 1.52 -4.90 -9.94
N TRP A 44 0.32 -4.54 -9.48
CA TRP A 44 -0.89 -5.36 -9.61
C TRP A 44 -0.74 -6.75 -9.00
N GLY A 45 -0.07 -6.84 -7.86
CA GLY A 45 0.07 -8.09 -7.13
C GLY A 45 1.16 -9.01 -7.62
N THR A 46 1.92 -8.61 -8.65
CA THR A 46 2.99 -9.46 -9.21
C THR A 46 4.28 -9.41 -8.39
N LYS A 47 4.45 -8.40 -7.57
CA LYS A 47 5.68 -8.17 -6.80
C LYS A 47 5.39 -8.11 -5.30
N VAL A 48 4.56 -9.03 -4.81
CA VAL A 48 4.30 -9.14 -3.37
C VAL A 48 5.43 -9.93 -2.72
N LYS A 49 6.02 -9.36 -1.67
CA LYS A 49 7.07 -10.03 -0.89
C LYS A 49 6.74 -9.96 0.58
N GLY A 50 6.85 -11.10 1.27
CA GLY A 50 6.52 -11.16 2.69
C GLY A 50 5.06 -10.81 2.99
N ASN A 51 4.17 -11.04 2.04
CA ASN A 51 2.74 -10.67 2.14
C ASN A 51 2.49 -9.17 2.35
N ASN A 52 3.49 -8.34 2.08
CA ASN A 52 3.41 -6.90 2.29
C ASN A 52 2.83 -6.23 1.04
N LEU A 53 1.62 -5.67 1.15
CA LEU A 53 0.89 -5.08 0.02
C LEU A 53 1.12 -3.58 -0.14
N PHE A 54 1.67 -2.91 0.87
CA PHE A 54 1.69 -1.43 0.89
C PHE A 54 3.08 -0.84 1.07
N GLY A 55 4.12 -1.66 0.94
CA GLY A 55 5.49 -1.17 1.07
C GLY A 55 5.85 -0.67 2.46
N ILE A 56 5.22 -1.23 3.49
CA ILE A 56 5.48 -0.81 4.86
C ILE A 56 6.83 -1.34 5.32
N LYS A 57 7.70 -0.45 5.79
CA LYS A 57 9.02 -0.85 6.26
C LYS A 57 8.94 -1.44 7.66
N ALA A 58 9.81 -2.40 7.93
CA ALA A 58 9.89 -3.04 9.24
C ALA A 58 10.58 -2.09 10.22
N LYS A 59 10.06 -2.04 11.45
CA LYS A 59 10.70 -1.39 12.58
C LYS A 59 11.62 -2.41 13.23
N GLU A 60 12.55 -1.92 14.07
CA GLU A 60 13.46 -2.78 14.80
C GLU A 60 12.68 -3.82 15.60
N GLY A 61 13.11 -5.08 15.48
CA GLY A 61 12.47 -6.20 16.18
C GLY A 61 11.28 -6.82 15.47
N GLU A 62 10.81 -6.22 14.37
CA GLU A 62 9.70 -6.77 13.60
C GLU A 62 10.19 -7.79 12.55
N PRO A 63 9.40 -8.83 12.25
CA PRO A 63 9.72 -9.73 11.14
C PRO A 63 9.85 -8.95 9.84
N PHE A 64 10.82 -9.32 9.01
CA PHE A 64 11.08 -8.58 7.78
C PHE A 64 11.53 -9.47 6.65
N VAL A 65 11.36 -8.94 5.43
CA VAL A 65 12.03 -9.43 4.23
C VAL A 65 12.86 -8.27 3.68
N GLU A 66 14.00 -8.58 3.09
CA GLU A 66 14.92 -7.58 2.61
C GLU A 66 15.01 -7.66 1.09
N PHE A 67 14.81 -6.52 0.42
CA PHE A 67 14.96 -6.46 -1.03
C PHE A 67 15.32 -5.05 -1.48
N SER A 68 15.80 -4.96 -2.73
CA SER A 68 16.20 -3.69 -3.32
C SER A 68 14.97 -2.84 -3.67
N SER A 69 15.04 -1.56 -3.32
CA SER A 69 14.03 -0.60 -3.70
C SER A 69 14.72 0.69 -4.13
N TYR A 70 13.99 1.58 -4.78
CA TYR A 70 14.49 2.91 -5.11
C TYR A 70 13.99 3.90 -4.08
N GLU A 71 14.92 4.64 -3.48
CA GLU A 71 14.61 5.67 -2.49
C GLU A 71 15.05 7.03 -3.01
N TYR A 72 14.23 8.04 -2.76
CA TYR A 72 14.51 9.41 -3.17
C TYR A 72 15.27 10.12 -2.04
N ASP A 73 16.47 10.64 -2.37
CA ASP A 73 17.36 11.28 -1.39
C ASP A 73 17.27 12.81 -1.40
N GLY A 74 16.24 13.37 -2.04
CA GLY A 74 16.10 14.81 -2.22
C GLY A 74 16.66 15.32 -3.55
N LYS A 75 17.41 14.50 -4.29
CA LYS A 75 18.03 14.85 -5.57
C LYS A 75 17.69 13.87 -6.67
N SER A 76 17.75 12.57 -6.38
CA SER A 76 17.56 11.52 -7.37
C SER A 76 17.08 10.23 -6.70
N LEU A 77 16.55 9.32 -7.53
CA LEU A 77 16.23 7.97 -7.08
C LEU A 77 17.50 7.13 -7.07
N LYS A 78 17.76 6.48 -5.96
CA LYS A 78 18.91 5.58 -5.82
C LYS A 78 18.47 4.20 -5.36
N PRO A 79 19.10 3.13 -5.88
CA PRO A 79 18.83 1.79 -5.38
C PRO A 79 19.32 1.66 -3.94
N GLN A 80 18.53 0.99 -3.12
CA GLN A 80 18.84 0.78 -1.71
C GLN A 80 18.24 -0.54 -1.25
N MET A 81 18.98 -1.29 -0.44
CA MET A 81 18.42 -2.45 0.24
C MET A 81 17.63 -1.98 1.45
N SER A 82 16.38 -2.41 1.53
CA SER A 82 15.48 -2.02 2.59
C SER A 82 14.81 -3.23 3.22
N LYS A 83 14.50 -3.13 4.51
CA LYS A 83 13.77 -4.14 5.25
C LYS A 83 12.29 -3.79 5.25
N PHE A 84 11.49 -4.66 4.65
CA PHE A 84 10.04 -4.49 4.60
C PHE A 84 9.39 -5.47 5.56
N ARG A 85 8.36 -5.01 6.25
CA ARG A 85 7.70 -5.84 7.22
C ARG A 85 7.11 -7.09 6.57
N LYS A 86 7.30 -8.23 7.23
CA LYS A 86 6.74 -9.51 6.80
C LYS A 86 5.48 -9.80 7.59
N TYR A 87 4.43 -10.22 6.89
CA TYR A 87 3.15 -10.55 7.51
C TYR A 87 2.83 -12.03 7.32
N GLY A 88 2.01 -12.56 8.21
CA GLY A 88 1.55 -13.95 8.10
C GLY A 88 0.57 -14.16 6.95
N SER A 89 -0.11 -13.11 6.51
CA SER A 89 -1.04 -13.14 5.39
C SER A 89 -1.18 -11.75 4.77
N THR A 90 -1.70 -11.68 3.55
CA THR A 90 -1.96 -10.40 2.90
C THR A 90 -3.10 -9.65 3.59
N CYS A 91 -4.05 -10.36 4.20
CA CYS A 91 -5.10 -9.74 4.99
C CYS A 91 -4.52 -8.99 6.19
N GLU A 92 -3.55 -9.57 6.89
CA GLU A 92 -2.86 -8.89 7.98
C GLU A 92 -2.15 -7.62 7.52
N SER A 93 -1.54 -7.67 6.32
CA SER A 93 -0.91 -6.49 5.73
C SER A 93 -1.92 -5.36 5.52
N MET A 94 -3.08 -5.69 4.98
CA MET A 94 -4.13 -4.70 4.71
C MET A 94 -4.67 -4.10 6.02
N LEU A 95 -4.88 -4.92 7.04
CA LEU A 95 -5.33 -4.43 8.34
C LEU A 95 -4.27 -3.57 9.03
N ASP A 96 -3.01 -3.93 8.92
CA ASP A 96 -1.93 -3.12 9.49
C ASP A 96 -1.80 -1.77 8.78
N TYR A 97 -2.01 -1.74 7.46
CA TYR A 97 -2.06 -0.49 6.72
C TYR A 97 -3.15 0.43 7.27
N VAL A 98 -4.37 -0.10 7.46
CA VAL A 98 -5.49 0.69 7.98
C VAL A 98 -5.17 1.19 9.40
N ARG A 99 -4.61 0.33 10.24
CA ARG A 99 -4.20 0.71 11.60
C ARG A 99 -3.19 1.86 11.57
N LYS A 100 -2.22 1.80 10.67
CA LYS A 100 -1.20 2.83 10.51
C LYS A 100 -1.83 4.18 10.16
N ILE A 101 -2.73 4.19 9.19
CA ILE A 101 -3.40 5.43 8.77
C ILE A 101 -4.29 5.98 9.90
N LYS A 102 -4.95 5.11 10.65
CA LYS A 102 -5.84 5.50 11.73
C LYS A 102 -5.06 6.03 12.97
N GLU A 103 -3.98 5.36 13.33
CA GLU A 103 -3.32 5.59 14.62
C GLU A 103 -2.15 6.56 14.58
N GLU A 104 -1.44 6.66 13.45
CA GLU A 104 -0.32 7.59 13.36
C GLU A 104 -0.82 9.00 13.08
N GLY A 105 -0.57 9.92 13.99
CA GLY A 105 -1.11 11.28 13.93
C GLY A 105 -0.76 12.04 12.65
N ARG A 106 0.38 11.71 12.02
CA ARG A 106 0.77 12.35 10.75
C ARG A 106 -0.22 12.07 9.62
N TYR A 107 -1.01 11.02 9.73
CA TYR A 107 -2.01 10.64 8.72
C TYR A 107 -3.44 11.07 9.08
N TYR A 108 -3.59 11.95 10.06
CA TYR A 108 -4.92 12.37 10.52
C TYR A 108 -5.80 12.86 9.38
N ASN A 109 -5.27 13.72 8.51
CA ASN A 109 -6.06 14.27 7.40
C ASN A 109 -6.45 13.20 6.38
N ALA A 110 -5.62 12.18 6.20
CA ALA A 110 -5.98 11.04 5.36
C ALA A 110 -7.09 10.22 6.03
N TRP A 111 -6.97 9.97 7.32
CA TRP A 111 -7.97 9.20 8.04
C TRP A 111 -9.37 9.83 7.98
N ILE A 112 -9.47 11.15 8.19
CA ILE A 112 -10.78 11.82 8.16
C ILE A 112 -11.39 11.90 6.76
N SER A 113 -10.59 11.74 5.71
CA SER A 113 -11.08 11.73 4.32
C SER A 113 -11.05 10.33 3.69
N ARG A 114 -10.95 9.29 4.52
CA ARG A 114 -10.75 7.91 4.05
C ARG A 114 -11.84 7.35 3.16
N ASP A 115 -13.04 7.91 3.19
CA ASP A 115 -14.15 7.49 2.35
C ASP A 115 -14.22 8.26 1.02
N GLN A 116 -13.31 9.19 0.80
CA GLN A 116 -13.27 10.03 -0.40
C GLN A 116 -11.94 9.82 -1.13
N PRO A 117 -11.88 8.94 -2.15
CA PRO A 117 -10.61 8.49 -2.72
C PRO A 117 -9.66 9.60 -3.14
N ALA A 118 -10.14 10.62 -3.84
CA ALA A 118 -9.27 11.70 -4.33
C ALA A 118 -8.67 12.51 -3.17
N LEU A 119 -9.49 12.89 -2.21
CA LEU A 119 -9.04 13.63 -1.03
C LEU A 119 -8.09 12.80 -0.17
N TYR A 120 -8.39 11.51 -0.05
CA TYR A 120 -7.57 10.59 0.70
C TYR A 120 -6.15 10.49 0.12
N PHE A 121 -6.04 10.32 -1.20
CA PHE A 121 -4.74 10.26 -1.87
C PHE A 121 -3.96 11.57 -1.73
N GLU A 122 -4.64 12.69 -1.90
CA GLU A 122 -4.00 13.99 -1.73
C GLU A 122 -3.46 14.15 -0.30
N ALA A 123 -4.25 13.77 0.69
CA ALA A 123 -3.86 13.83 2.08
C ALA A 123 -2.67 12.91 2.38
N LEU A 124 -2.67 11.68 1.85
CA LEU A 124 -1.54 10.77 2.01
C LEU A 124 -0.25 11.36 1.45
N ARG A 125 -0.31 11.92 0.25
CA ARG A 125 0.85 12.54 -0.36
C ARG A 125 1.36 13.71 0.50
N ASN A 126 0.45 14.56 0.97
CA ASN A 126 0.81 15.71 1.80
C ASN A 126 1.35 15.30 3.18
N CYS A 127 0.98 14.12 3.67
CA CYS A 127 1.50 13.57 4.92
C CYS A 127 2.85 12.85 4.74
N GLY A 128 3.35 12.77 3.52
CA GLY A 128 4.64 12.13 3.25
C GLY A 128 4.60 10.61 3.27
N TYR A 129 3.43 9.99 3.03
CA TYR A 129 3.33 8.53 2.98
C TYR A 129 4.20 7.97 1.85
N ALA A 130 4.18 8.63 0.71
CA ALA A 130 4.99 8.25 -0.43
C ALA A 130 5.93 9.40 -0.77
N THR A 131 7.22 9.16 -0.63
CA THR A 131 8.27 10.12 -0.97
C THR A 131 8.84 9.90 -2.36
N ASP A 132 8.47 8.79 -3.02
CA ASP A 132 8.89 8.47 -4.37
C ASP A 132 8.12 9.34 -5.36
N PRO A 133 8.82 10.15 -6.18
CA PRO A 133 8.15 10.97 -7.19
C PRO A 133 7.40 10.18 -8.23
N MET A 134 7.61 8.87 -8.32
CA MET A 134 6.90 7.97 -9.22
C MET A 134 5.58 7.44 -8.62
N TYR A 135 5.24 7.83 -7.43
CA TYR A 135 4.08 7.31 -6.69
C TYR A 135 2.80 8.06 -7.06
N GLU A 136 2.49 8.46 -8.10
CA GLU A 136 1.25 9.18 -8.40
C GLU A 136 0.18 8.31 -9.09
#